data_88afd751bb6cf9c26d1d9b35a4dcd585
#
_entry.id   88afd751bb6cf9c26d1d9b35a4dcd585
#
_cell.length_a   1.000
_cell.length_b   1.000
_cell.length_c   1.000
_cell.angle_alpha   90.00
_cell.angle_beta   90.00
_cell.angle_gamma   90.00
#
_symmetry.space_group_name_H-M   'P 1'
#
loop_
_entity.id
_entity.type
_entity.pdbx_description
1 polymer ?
#
loop_
_entity_poly.entity_id
_entity_poly.type
_entity_poly.pdbx_seq_one_letter_code
_entity_poly.pdbx_strand_id
1 'polypeptide(L)'
;MTQKETGMIRHILLIKLKENAEASEVQKLKMLFEAMPSKVEGVTSVEWGLNDSPENKNQGYTHSVLMTFADEEGRQNYLPHPEHDVLKDVFRPLLDDIIVFDYSL
;
A
#
# COMPACT_ATOMS: atom_id res chain seq x y z
N MET A 1 -0.51 34.84 1.28
CA MET A 1 -1.08 33.78 2.10
C MET A 1 -0.48 32.44 1.75
N THR A 2 -0.13 31.72 2.75
CA THR A 2 0.46 30.41 2.56
C THR A 2 -0.56 29.42 2.01
N GLN A 3 -0.11 28.59 1.10
CA GLN A 3 -0.94 27.50 0.62
C GLN A 3 -1.38 26.63 1.78
N LYS A 4 -2.65 26.42 1.88
CA LYS A 4 -3.19 25.54 2.91
C LYS A 4 -2.80 24.10 2.63
N GLU A 5 -2.19 23.48 3.60
CA GLU A 5 -1.88 22.07 3.48
C GLU A 5 -3.15 21.26 3.72
N THR A 6 -3.31 20.21 2.93
CA THR A 6 -4.47 19.35 3.03
C THR A 6 -4.40 18.42 4.23
N GLY A 7 -3.17 18.14 4.71
CA GLY A 7 -2.95 17.15 5.75
C GLY A 7 -2.94 15.73 5.23
N MET A 8 -3.28 15.52 3.96
CA MET A 8 -3.27 14.18 3.38
C MET A 8 -1.87 13.63 3.27
N ILE A 9 -1.76 12.32 3.39
CA ILE A 9 -0.49 11.60 3.31
C ILE A 9 -0.59 10.53 2.25
N ARG A 10 0.41 10.50 1.35
CA ARG A 10 0.56 9.40 0.41
C ARG A 10 1.47 8.36 1.03
N HIS A 11 1.01 7.12 1.03
CA HIS A 11 1.73 5.98 1.56
C HIS A 11 1.96 5.03 0.40
N ILE A 12 3.20 4.92 -0.03
CA ILE A 12 3.56 4.21 -1.25
C ILE A 12 4.33 2.95 -0.89
N LEU A 13 3.89 1.82 -1.41
CA LEU A 13 4.61 0.57 -1.29
C LEU A 13 5.09 0.14 -2.67
N LEU A 14 6.37 -0.19 -2.77
CA LEU A 14 6.90 -0.88 -3.93
C LEU A 14 7.22 -2.29 -3.48
N ILE A 15 6.71 -3.27 -4.19
CA ILE A 15 6.64 -4.65 -3.71
C ILE A 15 7.39 -5.58 -4.64
N LYS A 16 8.27 -6.37 -4.05
CA LYS A 16 8.94 -7.47 -4.74
C LYS A 16 8.42 -8.76 -4.12
N LEU A 17 7.75 -9.58 -4.93
CA LEU A 17 7.17 -10.83 -4.47
C LEU A 17 8.17 -11.97 -4.61
N LYS A 18 8.03 -12.98 -3.77
CA LYS A 18 8.79 -14.22 -3.91
C LYS A 18 8.42 -14.90 -5.23
N GLU A 19 9.36 -15.65 -5.79
CA GLU A 19 9.12 -16.35 -7.06
C GLU A 19 7.98 -17.35 -6.96
N ASN A 20 7.79 -17.96 -5.79
CA ASN A 20 6.74 -18.97 -5.60
C ASN A 20 5.42 -18.37 -5.12
N ALA A 21 5.27 -17.05 -5.15
CA ALA A 21 4.01 -16.40 -4.78
C ALA A 21 2.93 -16.82 -5.77
N GLU A 22 1.85 -17.41 -5.25
CA GLU A 22 0.77 -17.90 -6.11
C GLU A 22 -0.17 -16.77 -6.50
N ALA A 23 -0.65 -16.82 -7.75
CA ALA A 23 -1.52 -15.76 -8.29
C ALA A 23 -2.79 -15.58 -7.45
N SER A 24 -3.34 -16.67 -6.91
CA SER A 24 -4.55 -16.60 -6.08
C SER A 24 -4.29 -15.85 -4.77
N GLU A 25 -3.11 -16.02 -4.18
CA GLU A 25 -2.75 -15.32 -2.95
C GLU A 25 -2.45 -13.85 -3.23
N VAL A 26 -1.84 -13.55 -4.37
CA VAL A 26 -1.60 -12.17 -4.79
C VAL A 26 -2.92 -11.44 -5.02
N GLN A 27 -3.88 -12.12 -5.65
CA GLN A 27 -5.22 -11.56 -5.87
C GLN A 27 -5.93 -11.29 -4.54
N LYS A 28 -5.80 -12.21 -3.58
CA LYS A 28 -6.36 -12.02 -2.25
C LYS A 28 -5.76 -10.80 -1.56
N LEU A 29 -4.44 -10.63 -1.68
CA LEU A 29 -3.74 -9.48 -1.13
C LEU A 29 -4.26 -8.17 -1.75
N LYS A 30 -4.42 -8.15 -3.07
CA LYS A 30 -4.96 -6.98 -3.77
C LYS A 30 -6.32 -6.61 -3.22
N MET A 31 -7.20 -7.60 -3.05
CA MET A 31 -8.56 -7.36 -2.55
C MET A 31 -8.54 -6.82 -1.12
N LEU A 32 -7.64 -7.31 -0.29
CA LEU A 32 -7.50 -6.80 1.09
C LEU A 32 -7.06 -5.34 1.10
N PHE A 33 -6.08 -4.97 0.27
CA PHE A 33 -5.67 -3.57 0.14
C PHE A 33 -6.82 -2.70 -0.33
N GLU A 34 -7.50 -3.13 -1.39
CA GLU A 34 -8.57 -2.32 -1.99
C GLU A 34 -9.78 -2.15 -1.08
N ALA A 35 -9.94 -3.03 -0.10
CA ALA A 35 -11.04 -2.94 0.87
C ALA A 35 -10.74 -1.98 2.02
N MET A 36 -9.49 -1.57 2.20
CA MET A 36 -9.10 -0.75 3.36
C MET A 36 -9.88 0.54 3.52
N PRO A 37 -10.22 1.29 2.45
CA PRO A 37 -10.98 2.52 2.65
C PRO A 37 -12.34 2.30 3.31
N SER A 38 -12.95 1.13 3.12
CA SER A 38 -14.24 0.84 3.74
C SER A 38 -14.11 0.23 5.13
N LYS A 39 -12.91 -0.18 5.52
CA LYS A 39 -12.69 -0.88 6.79
C LYS A 39 -11.95 -0.05 7.84
N VAL A 40 -11.17 0.93 7.40
CA VAL A 40 -10.32 1.71 8.31
C VAL A 40 -10.61 3.18 8.10
N GLU A 41 -11.13 3.81 9.15
CA GLU A 41 -11.39 5.25 9.11
C GLU A 41 -10.06 5.99 8.92
N GLY A 42 -10.06 6.97 8.01
CA GLY A 42 -8.87 7.74 7.70
C GLY A 42 -8.11 7.24 6.47
N VAL A 43 -8.41 6.05 5.99
CA VAL A 43 -7.89 5.57 4.70
C VAL A 43 -8.88 6.02 3.63
N THR A 44 -8.48 6.96 2.79
CA THR A 44 -9.40 7.56 1.82
C THR A 44 -9.40 6.85 0.49
N SER A 45 -8.26 6.30 0.07
CA SER A 45 -8.18 5.61 -1.22
C SER A 45 -6.99 4.66 -1.25
N VAL A 46 -7.10 3.66 -2.11
CA VAL A 46 -6.03 2.71 -2.39
C VAL A 46 -6.03 2.43 -3.89
N GLU A 47 -4.84 2.49 -4.49
CA GLU A 47 -4.65 2.05 -5.86
C GLU A 47 -3.62 0.93 -5.88
N TRP A 48 -3.90 -0.10 -6.64
CA TRP A 48 -3.00 -1.23 -6.86
C TRP A 48 -2.47 -1.11 -8.29
N GLY A 49 -1.16 -1.21 -8.47
CA GLY A 49 -0.58 -1.06 -9.79
C GLY A 49 0.50 -2.07 -10.06
N LEU A 50 0.67 -2.37 -11.35
CA LEU A 50 1.76 -3.22 -11.84
C LEU A 50 2.73 -2.37 -12.60
N ASN A 51 4.02 -2.66 -12.46
CA ASN A 51 5.04 -1.94 -13.22
C ASN A 51 4.85 -2.18 -14.72
N ASP A 52 4.80 -1.10 -15.48
CA ASP A 52 4.76 -1.16 -16.94
C ASP A 52 5.75 -0.19 -17.57
N SER A 53 6.74 0.26 -16.80
CA SER A 53 7.76 1.15 -17.31
C SER A 53 8.65 0.41 -18.31
N PRO A 54 8.87 0.99 -19.51
CA PRO A 54 9.74 0.36 -20.50
C PRO A 54 11.23 0.54 -20.20
N GLU A 55 11.59 1.30 -19.15
CA GLU A 55 12.98 1.58 -18.85
C GLU A 55 13.72 0.41 -18.21
N ASN A 56 12.99 -0.58 -17.69
CA ASN A 56 13.57 -1.78 -17.09
C ASN A 56 14.47 -1.44 -15.89
N LYS A 57 14.03 -0.47 -15.09
CA LYS A 57 14.78 0.00 -13.91
C LYS A 57 14.06 -0.26 -12.60
N ASN A 58 13.05 -1.13 -12.61
CA ASN A 58 12.24 -1.40 -11.43
C ASN A 58 12.89 -2.39 -10.46
N GLN A 59 14.05 -2.95 -10.79
CA GLN A 59 14.88 -3.75 -9.87
C GLN A 59 14.13 -4.90 -9.21
N GLY A 60 13.18 -5.52 -9.95
CA GLY A 60 12.42 -6.64 -9.43
C GLY A 60 11.18 -6.26 -8.64
N TYR A 61 10.93 -4.98 -8.41
CA TYR A 61 9.70 -4.53 -7.77
C TYR A 61 8.62 -4.43 -8.84
N THR A 62 7.65 -5.33 -8.77
CA THR A 62 6.67 -5.51 -9.85
C THR A 62 5.30 -4.94 -9.52
N HIS A 63 5.01 -4.77 -8.25
CA HIS A 63 3.69 -4.32 -7.79
C HIS A 63 3.84 -3.07 -6.94
N SER A 64 2.81 -2.25 -6.93
CA SER A 64 2.79 -1.05 -6.10
C SER A 64 1.42 -0.86 -5.46
N VAL A 65 1.43 -0.21 -4.31
CA VAL A 65 0.20 0.25 -3.66
C VAL A 65 0.37 1.73 -3.38
N LEU A 66 -0.60 2.52 -3.81
CA LEU A 66 -0.68 3.93 -3.43
C LEU A 66 -1.88 4.08 -2.50
N MET A 67 -1.61 4.25 -1.22
CA MET A 67 -2.65 4.46 -0.22
C MET A 67 -2.64 5.92 0.22
N THR A 68 -3.80 6.50 0.39
CA THR A 68 -3.90 7.87 0.87
C THR A 68 -4.61 7.88 2.22
N PHE A 69 -4.00 8.56 3.19
CA PHE A 69 -4.63 8.84 4.48
C PHE A 69 -5.17 10.27 4.46
N ALA A 70 -6.31 10.49 5.11
CA ALA A 70 -6.89 11.82 5.22
C ALA A 70 -5.97 12.79 5.97
N ASP A 71 -5.24 12.26 6.97
CA ASP A 71 -4.35 13.04 7.82
C ASP A 71 -3.47 12.09 8.62
N GLU A 72 -2.65 12.65 9.52
CA GLU A 72 -1.78 11.86 10.38
C GLU A 72 -2.56 10.92 11.28
N GLU A 73 -3.72 11.34 11.76
CA GLU A 73 -4.54 10.48 12.59
C GLU A 73 -4.97 9.23 11.83
N GLY A 74 -5.30 9.37 10.55
CA GLY A 74 -5.64 8.23 9.70
C GLY A 74 -4.49 7.25 9.59
N ARG A 75 -3.28 7.74 9.40
CA ARG A 75 -2.10 6.87 9.35
C ARG A 75 -1.89 6.17 10.68
N GLN A 76 -2.02 6.88 11.78
CA GLN A 76 -1.84 6.30 13.12
C GLN A 76 -2.92 5.26 13.45
N ASN A 77 -4.12 5.44 12.92
CA ASN A 77 -5.18 4.45 13.09
C ASN A 77 -4.91 3.19 12.29
N TYR A 78 -4.33 3.34 11.10
CA TYR A 78 -4.11 2.21 10.19
C TYR A 78 -3.03 1.27 10.69
N LEU A 79 -1.88 1.81 11.11
CA LEU A 79 -0.71 0.98 11.39
C LEU A 79 -0.97 -0.10 12.45
N PRO A 80 -1.66 0.19 13.59
CA PRO A 80 -1.97 -0.85 14.57
C PRO A 80 -3.33 -1.51 14.38
N HIS A 81 -4.05 -1.17 13.31
CA HIS A 81 -5.42 -1.62 13.13
C HIS A 81 -5.50 -3.14 12.91
N PRO A 82 -6.51 -3.83 13.48
CA PRO A 82 -6.68 -5.27 13.26
C PRO A 82 -6.79 -5.67 11.79
N GLU A 83 -7.40 -4.83 10.95
CA GLU A 83 -7.49 -5.11 9.52
C GLU A 83 -6.13 -5.05 8.85
N HIS A 84 -5.21 -4.22 9.34
CA HIS A 84 -3.84 -4.20 8.86
C HIS A 84 -3.11 -5.47 9.26
N ASP A 85 -3.40 -6.01 10.45
CA ASP A 85 -2.83 -7.28 10.88
C ASP A 85 -3.28 -8.43 9.99
N VAL A 86 -4.56 -8.47 9.63
CA VAL A 86 -5.10 -9.47 8.70
C VAL A 86 -4.38 -9.39 7.36
N LEU A 87 -4.19 -8.17 6.86
CA LEU A 87 -3.48 -7.95 5.61
C LEU A 87 -2.04 -8.45 5.70
N LYS A 88 -1.35 -8.16 6.80
CA LYS A 88 0.04 -8.58 6.99
C LYS A 88 0.18 -10.10 7.02
N ASP A 89 -0.81 -10.80 7.56
CA ASP A 89 -0.79 -12.26 7.60
C ASP A 89 -0.76 -12.88 6.19
N VAL A 90 -1.40 -12.22 5.23
CA VAL A 90 -1.37 -12.65 3.83
C VAL A 90 -0.14 -12.14 3.12
N PHE A 91 0.26 -10.90 3.42
CA PHE A 91 1.30 -10.18 2.70
C PHE A 91 2.71 -10.74 2.99
N ARG A 92 3.04 -10.89 4.27
CA ARG A 92 4.41 -11.28 4.66
C ARG A 92 4.90 -12.57 4.03
N PRO A 93 4.08 -13.63 3.94
CA PRO A 93 4.55 -14.87 3.29
C PRO A 93 4.87 -14.73 1.81
N LEU A 94 4.29 -13.72 1.14
CA LEU A 94 4.50 -13.50 -0.29
C LEU A 94 5.66 -12.57 -0.58
N LEU A 95 6.14 -11.87 0.43
CA LEU A 95 7.02 -10.72 0.28
C LEU A 95 8.49 -11.15 0.26
N ASP A 96 9.20 -10.78 -0.82
CA ASP A 96 10.65 -10.91 -0.89
C ASP A 96 11.31 -9.62 -0.36
N ASP A 97 10.81 -8.47 -0.80
CA ASP A 97 11.31 -7.18 -0.33
C ASP A 97 10.25 -6.11 -0.53
N ILE A 98 10.37 -5.03 0.21
CA ILE A 98 9.41 -3.93 0.13
C ILE A 98 10.12 -2.60 0.38
N ILE A 99 9.66 -1.57 -0.33
CA ILE A 99 10.04 -0.19 -0.07
C ILE A 99 8.78 0.53 0.38
N VAL A 100 8.87 1.19 1.53
CA VAL A 100 7.79 2.02 2.06
C VAL A 100 8.24 3.46 1.98
N PHE A 101 7.44 4.29 1.32
CA PHE A 101 7.79 5.70 1.12
C PHE A 101 6.55 6.55 1.32
N ASP A 102 6.62 7.45 2.28
CA ASP A 102 5.49 8.33 2.59
C ASP A 102 5.87 9.78 2.35
N TYR A 103 4.89 10.57 1.93
CA TYR A 103 5.04 12.01 1.94
C TYR A 103 3.70 12.67 2.25
N SER A 104 3.77 13.88 2.80
CA SER A 104 2.59 14.65 3.17
C SER A 104 2.36 15.75 2.15
N LEU A 105 1.09 15.99 1.87
CA LEU A 105 0.67 17.06 0.96
C LEU A 105 0.44 18.36 1.72
#